data_93c5db80f9b3cc4990323bafad691766
#
_entry.id   93c5db80f9b3cc4990323bafad691766
#
_cell.length_a   1.000
_cell.length_b   1.000
_cell.length_c   1.000
_cell.angle_alpha   90.00
_cell.angle_beta   90.00
_cell.angle_gamma   90.00
#
_symmetry.space_group_name_H-M   'P 1'
#
loop_
_entity.id
_entity.type
_entity.pdbx_description
1 polymer ?
#
loop_
_entity_poly.entity_id
_entity_poly.type
_entity_poly.pdbx_seq_one_letter_code
_entity_poly.pdbx_strand_id
1 'polypeptide(L)'
;MRIRIVLALLCIALAVSCSEKKSVESMNDEQLRAFADELAHKFIIADSHVDFPERLKENKIVLNEATKSIVLSDPGGEFDYERSQKGGLNSPFMSIFIPSSYQKQNDTGKAFADSLINNVQAIATLFPDKFALANTPSEVEANFKAGKISLPMGMENGAPIGNDLTNVKYYYDRGIRYITLTHSKDNQICDSSGDTTRTWSGLSPFGREVVSEMNRVGIMVDISHVDDTTFYQVMKLTKAPCIASHSSCRAFAPTVRRDMTDDMIKALGKNNGVMMINFYNAFLDSVVVNQNVKNKNKLRALLDAKGLHDEDAEAKPIIEQFAKENPPLKSDVEMVANHIDHAVKLAGIDHVGIGSDYDGVEGETPTGLEDVSKYPNLIYVLLKRGYTEEDIAKICYKNVWRVWNAVEQVAKGS
;
A
#
# COMPACT_ATOMS: atom_id res chain seq x y z
N MET A 1 -55.89 20.46 -62.16
CA MET A 1 -55.41 21.08 -60.95
C MET A 1 -54.40 20.08 -60.29
N ARG A 2 -53.11 20.32 -60.49
CA ARG A 2 -52.05 19.42 -60.05
C ARG A 2 -51.37 20.06 -58.86
N ILE A 3 -51.49 19.45 -57.65
CA ILE A 3 -50.85 19.88 -56.42
C ILE A 3 -49.43 19.33 -56.46
N ARG A 4 -48.44 20.20 -56.46
CA ARG A 4 -47.03 19.86 -56.29
C ARG A 4 -46.72 19.88 -54.77
N ILE A 5 -46.41 18.70 -54.16
CA ILE A 5 -45.90 18.57 -52.86
C ILE A 5 -44.37 18.79 -52.90
N VAL A 6 -43.88 19.84 -52.23
CA VAL A 6 -42.48 20.10 -52.10
C VAL A 6 -42.04 19.40 -50.78
N LEU A 7 -41.26 18.34 -50.89
CA LEU A 7 -40.58 17.71 -49.75
C LEU A 7 -39.32 18.53 -49.40
N ALA A 8 -39.34 19.21 -48.26
CA ALA A 8 -38.16 19.82 -47.72
C ALA A 8 -37.40 18.76 -46.92
N LEU A 9 -36.25 18.30 -47.43
CA LEU A 9 -35.29 17.46 -46.71
C LEU A 9 -34.52 18.34 -45.73
N LEU A 10 -34.83 18.19 -44.43
CA LEU A 10 -34.05 18.79 -43.34
C LEU A 10 -32.84 17.88 -43.06
N CYS A 11 -31.68 18.21 -43.60
CA CYS A 11 -30.40 17.59 -43.21
C CYS A 11 -29.98 18.11 -41.84
N ILE A 12 -30.27 17.35 -40.79
CA ILE A 12 -29.67 17.57 -39.46
C ILE A 12 -28.24 17.03 -39.53
N ALA A 13 -27.28 17.93 -39.68
CA ALA A 13 -25.88 17.63 -39.50
C ALA A 13 -25.63 17.42 -38.01
N LEU A 14 -25.58 16.16 -37.57
CA LEU A 14 -25.00 15.78 -36.28
C LEU A 14 -23.50 16.11 -36.33
N ALA A 15 -23.12 17.28 -35.82
CA ALA A 15 -21.74 17.58 -35.50
C ALA A 15 -21.32 16.66 -34.34
N VAL A 16 -20.79 15.48 -34.68
CA VAL A 16 -20.00 14.69 -33.75
C VAL A 16 -18.74 15.51 -33.50
N SER A 17 -18.73 16.26 -32.40
CA SER A 17 -17.52 16.87 -31.87
C SER A 17 -16.59 15.73 -31.43
N CYS A 18 -15.73 15.26 -32.35
CA CYS A 18 -14.52 14.57 -31.98
C CYS A 18 -13.65 15.61 -31.28
N SER A 19 -13.71 15.68 -29.96
CA SER A 19 -12.63 16.29 -29.18
C SER A 19 -11.38 15.45 -29.48
N GLU A 20 -10.47 15.99 -30.30
CA GLU A 20 -9.14 15.40 -30.47
C GLU A 20 -8.57 15.24 -29.08
N LYS A 21 -8.36 13.99 -28.65
CA LYS A 21 -7.59 13.71 -27.44
C LYS A 21 -6.20 14.30 -27.68
N LYS A 22 -5.92 15.45 -27.06
CA LYS A 22 -4.58 16.03 -27.08
C LYS A 22 -3.61 14.94 -26.59
N SER A 23 -2.57 14.66 -27.38
CA SER A 23 -1.52 13.75 -26.91
C SER A 23 -0.86 14.37 -25.68
N VAL A 24 -0.51 13.56 -24.70
CA VAL A 24 0.21 14.00 -23.47
C VAL A 24 1.41 14.88 -23.82
N GLU A 25 2.13 14.54 -24.91
CA GLU A 25 3.27 15.30 -25.45
C GLU A 25 2.95 16.76 -25.86
N SER A 26 1.69 17.07 -26.13
CA SER A 26 1.25 18.43 -26.54
C SER A 26 0.73 19.27 -25.36
N MET A 27 0.66 18.73 -24.14
CA MET A 27 0.17 19.40 -22.95
C MET A 27 1.27 20.27 -22.33
N ASN A 28 0.93 21.49 -21.93
CA ASN A 28 1.78 22.26 -21.04
C ASN A 28 1.68 21.73 -19.58
N ASP A 29 2.50 22.26 -18.68
CA ASP A 29 2.58 21.76 -17.28
C ASP A 29 1.23 21.84 -16.53
N GLU A 30 0.48 22.95 -16.70
CA GLU A 30 -0.83 23.13 -16.08
C GLU A 30 -1.86 22.12 -16.62
N GLN A 31 -1.88 21.92 -17.93
CA GLN A 31 -2.77 20.93 -18.58
C GLN A 31 -2.42 19.51 -18.15
N LEU A 32 -1.13 19.20 -18.00
CA LEU A 32 -0.69 17.88 -17.57
C LEU A 32 -1.06 17.59 -16.10
N ARG A 33 -0.97 18.60 -15.21
CA ARG A 33 -1.45 18.49 -13.82
C ARG A 33 -2.95 18.30 -13.74
N ALA A 34 -3.71 19.06 -14.51
CA ALA A 34 -5.17 18.89 -14.58
C ALA A 34 -5.55 17.50 -15.10
N PHE A 35 -4.82 16.98 -16.09
CA PHE A 35 -5.05 15.63 -16.62
C PHE A 35 -4.67 14.55 -15.61
N ALA A 36 -3.60 14.74 -14.85
CA ALA A 36 -3.24 13.82 -13.76
C ALA A 36 -4.32 13.77 -12.67
N ASP A 37 -4.89 14.91 -12.31
CA ASP A 37 -6.02 15.00 -11.38
C ASP A 37 -7.28 14.32 -11.96
N GLU A 38 -7.59 14.55 -13.24
CA GLU A 38 -8.67 13.83 -13.93
C GLU A 38 -8.48 12.32 -13.87
N LEU A 39 -7.27 11.81 -14.15
CA LEU A 39 -6.98 10.37 -14.11
C LEU A 39 -7.08 9.79 -12.69
N ALA A 40 -6.66 10.53 -11.67
CA ALA A 40 -6.80 10.11 -10.27
C ALA A 40 -8.26 9.87 -9.87
N HIS A 41 -9.20 10.63 -10.45
CA HIS A 41 -10.63 10.49 -10.17
C HIS A 41 -11.36 9.59 -11.19
N LYS A 42 -10.76 9.34 -12.36
CA LYS A 42 -11.28 8.45 -13.37
C LYS A 42 -11.02 6.99 -13.07
N PHE A 43 -9.86 6.68 -12.51
CA PHE A 43 -9.46 5.32 -12.17
C PHE A 43 -9.67 5.03 -10.70
N ILE A 44 -9.78 3.75 -10.37
CA ILE A 44 -9.61 3.29 -9.01
C ILE A 44 -8.14 3.50 -8.64
N ILE A 45 -7.87 4.13 -7.49
CA ILE A 45 -6.56 4.07 -6.86
C ILE A 45 -6.64 3.03 -5.75
N ALA A 46 -5.95 1.91 -5.97
CA ALA A 46 -5.79 0.85 -5.00
C ALA A 46 -4.42 1.01 -4.34
N ASP A 47 -4.41 1.51 -3.12
CA ASP A 47 -3.24 1.50 -2.26
C ASP A 47 -3.24 0.22 -1.44
N SER A 48 -2.23 -0.61 -1.60
CA SER A 48 -2.22 -1.93 -1.00
C SER A 48 -1.86 -1.96 0.48
N HIS A 49 -1.52 -0.82 1.10
CA HIS A 49 -1.14 -0.79 2.51
C HIS A 49 -1.36 0.58 3.15
N VAL A 50 -2.33 0.65 4.08
CA VAL A 50 -2.64 1.84 4.87
C VAL A 50 -2.94 1.42 6.32
N ASP A 51 -2.17 1.94 7.29
CA ASP A 51 -2.21 1.53 8.70
C ASP A 51 -3.17 2.33 9.57
N PHE A 52 -4.18 2.93 8.97
CA PHE A 52 -5.19 3.67 9.70
C PHE A 52 -5.82 2.89 10.89
N PRO A 53 -6.10 1.55 10.79
CA PRO A 53 -6.62 0.79 11.92
C PRO A 53 -5.65 0.73 13.10
N GLU A 54 -4.32 0.64 12.84
CA GLU A 54 -3.30 0.67 13.89
C GLU A 54 -3.24 2.04 14.54
N ARG A 55 -3.17 3.11 13.75
CA ARG A 55 -3.14 4.48 14.26
C ARG A 55 -4.34 4.79 15.18
N LEU A 56 -5.54 4.30 14.85
CA LEU A 56 -6.68 4.38 15.75
C LEU A 56 -6.41 3.67 17.09
N LYS A 57 -5.80 2.48 17.02
CA LYS A 57 -5.51 1.66 18.19
C LYS A 57 -4.45 2.26 19.10
N GLU A 58 -3.35 2.75 18.52
CA GLU A 58 -2.25 3.42 19.25
C GLU A 58 -2.75 4.68 19.98
N ASN A 59 -3.58 5.46 19.31
CA ASN A 59 -4.23 6.64 19.89
C ASN A 59 -5.40 6.29 20.84
N LYS A 60 -5.62 4.99 21.11
CA LYS A 60 -6.70 4.48 21.98
C LYS A 60 -8.10 4.96 21.57
N ILE A 61 -8.29 5.16 20.26
CA ILE A 61 -9.57 5.60 19.71
C ILE A 61 -10.46 4.37 19.46
N VAL A 62 -11.61 4.36 20.11
CA VAL A 62 -12.69 3.44 19.81
C VAL A 62 -13.71 4.17 18.95
N LEU A 63 -13.95 3.69 17.73
CA LEU A 63 -14.88 4.32 16.80
C LEU A 63 -16.33 4.16 17.30
N ASN A 64 -17.01 5.30 17.45
CA ASN A 64 -18.40 5.43 17.81
C ASN A 64 -18.92 6.80 17.37
N GLU A 65 -20.18 7.13 17.67
CA GLU A 65 -20.79 8.41 17.30
C GLU A 65 -20.01 9.66 17.79
N ALA A 66 -19.30 9.57 18.92
CA ALA A 66 -18.55 10.70 19.49
C ALA A 66 -17.17 10.89 18.86
N THR A 67 -16.55 9.81 18.37
CA THR A 67 -15.16 9.80 17.84
C THR A 67 -15.10 9.65 16.32
N LYS A 68 -16.22 9.37 15.66
CA LYS A 68 -16.26 9.04 14.23
C LYS A 68 -15.72 10.13 13.29
N SER A 69 -15.69 11.39 13.73
CA SER A 69 -15.22 12.51 12.91
C SER A 69 -13.76 12.34 12.44
N ILE A 70 -12.95 11.59 13.18
CA ILE A 70 -11.55 11.31 12.81
C ILE A 70 -11.44 10.56 11.48
N VAL A 71 -12.44 9.74 11.13
CA VAL A 71 -12.48 9.02 9.84
C VAL A 71 -12.74 10.00 8.68
N LEU A 72 -13.44 11.10 8.96
CA LEU A 72 -13.79 12.06 7.93
C LEU A 72 -12.70 13.09 7.68
N SER A 73 -12.05 13.56 8.74
CA SER A 73 -11.01 14.59 8.67
C SER A 73 -10.10 14.46 9.89
N ASP A 74 -8.83 14.16 9.67
CA ASP A 74 -7.84 13.97 10.72
C ASP A 74 -6.47 14.55 10.33
N PRO A 75 -6.10 15.71 10.86
CA PRO A 75 -4.80 16.32 10.57
C PRO A 75 -3.61 15.57 11.20
N GLY A 76 -3.88 14.61 12.11
CA GLY A 76 -2.86 13.87 12.84
C GLY A 76 -2.27 12.65 12.12
N GLY A 77 -2.76 12.31 10.91
CA GLY A 77 -2.26 11.20 10.13
C GLY A 77 -2.24 11.49 8.64
N GLU A 78 -1.97 10.47 7.84
CA GLU A 78 -1.90 10.59 6.37
C GLU A 78 -3.20 10.20 5.66
N PHE A 79 -4.10 9.45 6.33
CA PHE A 79 -5.37 8.99 5.75
C PHE A 79 -6.58 9.60 6.47
N ASP A 80 -7.54 10.12 5.70
CA ASP A 80 -8.93 10.38 6.06
C ASP A 80 -9.81 10.47 4.80
N TYR A 81 -11.13 10.56 4.99
CA TYR A 81 -12.10 10.62 3.89
C TYR A 81 -11.92 11.86 3.00
N GLU A 82 -11.80 13.06 3.58
CA GLU A 82 -11.73 14.32 2.82
C GLU A 82 -10.49 14.37 1.93
N ARG A 83 -9.34 13.97 2.47
CA ARG A 83 -8.08 13.89 1.70
C ARG A 83 -8.11 12.77 0.68
N SER A 84 -8.72 11.62 1.00
CA SER A 84 -8.93 10.52 0.04
C SER A 84 -9.76 10.97 -1.16
N GLN A 85 -10.86 11.70 -0.91
CA GLN A 85 -11.67 12.27 -1.99
C GLN A 85 -10.88 13.25 -2.85
N LYS A 86 -10.03 14.09 -2.24
CA LYS A 86 -9.18 15.04 -2.94
C LYS A 86 -8.11 14.38 -3.80
N GLY A 87 -7.54 13.28 -3.32
CA GLY A 87 -6.47 12.55 -4.02
C GLY A 87 -6.95 11.45 -4.96
N GLY A 88 -8.26 11.16 -4.97
CA GLY A 88 -8.84 10.08 -5.76
C GLY A 88 -8.62 8.69 -5.18
N LEU A 89 -8.15 8.54 -3.92
CA LEU A 89 -8.01 7.25 -3.27
C LEU A 89 -9.39 6.66 -2.97
N ASN A 90 -9.65 5.46 -3.47
CA ASN A 90 -10.95 4.82 -3.29
C ASN A 90 -10.90 3.32 -3.01
N SER A 91 -9.70 2.76 -2.84
CA SER A 91 -9.50 1.37 -2.40
C SER A 91 -8.21 1.20 -1.58
N PRO A 92 -8.09 1.85 -0.38
CA PRO A 92 -7.03 1.53 0.55
C PRO A 92 -7.22 0.13 1.13
N PHE A 93 -6.21 -0.73 1.03
CA PHE A 93 -6.18 -1.94 1.83
C PHE A 93 -5.84 -1.57 3.27
N MET A 94 -6.80 -1.73 4.15
CA MET A 94 -6.64 -1.49 5.58
C MET A 94 -5.72 -2.55 6.17
N SER A 95 -4.56 -2.14 6.65
CA SER A 95 -3.60 -3.02 7.30
C SER A 95 -4.11 -3.43 8.68
N ILE A 96 -4.15 -4.74 8.89
CA ILE A 96 -4.37 -5.36 10.20
C ILE A 96 -2.99 -5.73 10.74
N PHE A 97 -2.26 -4.71 11.18
CA PHE A 97 -0.90 -4.86 11.67
C PHE A 97 -0.82 -5.48 13.06
N ILE A 98 0.07 -6.45 13.23
CA ILE A 98 0.28 -7.16 14.49
C ILE A 98 1.71 -6.93 14.97
N PRO A 99 1.91 -6.10 16.01
CA PRO A 99 3.23 -5.89 16.58
C PRO A 99 3.91 -7.18 17.02
N SER A 100 5.23 -7.26 16.86
CA SER A 100 6.01 -8.45 17.22
C SER A 100 5.91 -8.87 18.69
N SER A 101 5.53 -7.95 19.57
CA SER A 101 5.25 -8.24 20.98
C SER A 101 4.11 -9.24 21.19
N TYR A 102 3.17 -9.33 20.23
CA TYR A 102 2.05 -10.28 20.27
C TYR A 102 2.37 -11.66 19.69
N GLN A 103 3.57 -11.89 19.13
CA GLN A 103 3.95 -13.17 18.53
C GLN A 103 4.18 -14.28 19.56
N LYS A 104 4.52 -13.93 20.80
CA LYS A 104 4.92 -14.88 21.85
C LYS A 104 3.79 -15.35 22.75
N GLN A 105 2.59 -14.78 22.60
CA GLN A 105 1.45 -15.07 23.46
C GLN A 105 0.34 -15.69 22.63
N ASN A 106 0.06 -16.96 22.86
CA ASN A 106 -1.11 -17.62 22.25
C ASN A 106 -2.38 -16.80 22.52
N ASP A 107 -3.22 -16.64 21.52
CA ASP A 107 -4.53 -15.97 21.51
C ASP A 107 -4.52 -14.42 21.64
N THR A 108 -3.49 -13.78 22.21
CA THR A 108 -3.48 -12.31 22.28
C THR A 108 -3.32 -11.65 20.91
N GLY A 109 -2.49 -12.21 20.05
CA GLY A 109 -2.35 -11.75 18.66
C GLY A 109 -3.65 -11.88 17.87
N LYS A 110 -4.39 -12.99 18.07
CA LYS A 110 -5.69 -13.21 17.43
C LYS A 110 -6.72 -12.19 17.91
N ALA A 111 -6.85 -11.99 19.22
CA ALA A 111 -7.77 -11.01 19.79
C ALA A 111 -7.42 -9.57 19.35
N PHE A 112 -6.12 -9.27 19.21
CA PHE A 112 -5.67 -7.98 18.71
C PHE A 112 -6.07 -7.80 17.23
N ALA A 113 -5.79 -8.77 16.37
CA ALA A 113 -6.21 -8.77 14.96
C ALA A 113 -7.72 -8.58 14.82
N ASP A 114 -8.51 -9.34 15.59
CA ASP A 114 -9.98 -9.21 15.59
C ASP A 114 -10.45 -7.81 15.99
N SER A 115 -9.75 -7.15 16.92
CA SER A 115 -10.09 -5.79 17.31
C SER A 115 -9.86 -4.76 16.19
N LEU A 116 -8.80 -4.92 15.39
CA LEU A 116 -8.53 -4.07 14.22
C LEU A 116 -9.52 -4.31 13.09
N ILE A 117 -9.83 -5.59 12.81
CA ILE A 117 -10.86 -5.95 11.82
C ILE A 117 -12.21 -5.33 12.21
N ASN A 118 -12.58 -5.38 13.50
CA ASN A 118 -13.82 -4.78 13.98
C ASN A 118 -13.82 -3.24 13.80
N ASN A 119 -12.67 -2.57 13.96
CA ASN A 119 -12.56 -1.14 13.69
C ASN A 119 -12.83 -0.83 12.20
N VAL A 120 -12.26 -1.60 11.27
CA VAL A 120 -12.53 -1.42 9.83
C VAL A 120 -14.02 -1.64 9.51
N GLN A 121 -14.64 -2.69 10.08
CA GLN A 121 -16.08 -2.96 9.92
C GLN A 121 -16.95 -1.83 10.51
N ALA A 122 -16.51 -1.24 11.62
CA ALA A 122 -17.21 -0.10 12.24
C ALA A 122 -17.19 1.14 11.32
N ILE A 123 -16.13 1.41 10.56
CA ILE A 123 -16.08 2.51 9.60
C ILE A 123 -17.21 2.39 8.57
N ALA A 124 -17.35 1.22 7.94
CA ALA A 124 -18.38 0.97 6.95
C ALA A 124 -19.81 1.05 7.54
N THR A 125 -19.95 0.69 8.83
CA THR A 125 -21.24 0.75 9.55
C THR A 125 -21.62 2.18 9.93
N LEU A 126 -20.66 2.99 10.38
CA LEU A 126 -20.87 4.39 10.78
C LEU A 126 -21.10 5.32 9.59
N PHE A 127 -20.54 4.99 8.43
CA PHE A 127 -20.60 5.82 7.22
C PHE A 127 -20.97 4.99 5.98
N PRO A 128 -22.17 4.37 5.97
CA PRO A 128 -22.57 3.47 4.87
C PRO A 128 -22.77 4.17 3.53
N ASP A 129 -22.89 5.48 3.53
CA ASP A 129 -22.95 6.34 2.33
C ASP A 129 -21.57 6.68 1.75
N LYS A 130 -20.48 6.53 2.52
CA LYS A 130 -19.11 6.91 2.16
C LYS A 130 -18.16 5.72 1.99
N PHE A 131 -18.34 4.70 2.81
CA PHE A 131 -17.45 3.54 2.86
C PHE A 131 -18.23 2.23 2.69
N ALA A 132 -17.55 1.22 2.17
CA ALA A 132 -18.07 -0.13 2.11
C ALA A 132 -16.93 -1.14 2.25
N LEU A 133 -17.20 -2.29 2.89
CA LEU A 133 -16.27 -3.42 2.85
C LEU A 133 -16.19 -3.96 1.42
N ALA A 134 -15.05 -4.52 1.06
CA ALA A 134 -14.88 -5.21 -0.23
C ALA A 134 -13.97 -6.43 -0.06
N ASN A 135 -14.42 -7.54 -0.61
CA ASN A 135 -13.74 -8.84 -0.54
C ASN A 135 -13.28 -9.34 -1.91
N THR A 136 -13.65 -8.64 -2.97
CA THR A 136 -13.30 -8.95 -4.36
C THR A 136 -13.06 -7.67 -5.16
N PRO A 137 -12.26 -7.72 -6.25
CA PRO A 137 -12.12 -6.60 -7.17
C PRO A 137 -13.46 -6.09 -7.72
N SER A 138 -14.39 -6.97 -8.03
CA SER A 138 -15.71 -6.60 -8.56
C SER A 138 -16.56 -5.83 -7.54
N GLU A 139 -16.43 -6.13 -6.23
CA GLU A 139 -17.08 -5.35 -5.17
C GLU A 139 -16.48 -3.95 -5.08
N VAL A 140 -15.15 -3.82 -5.19
CA VAL A 140 -14.49 -2.50 -5.24
C VAL A 140 -14.99 -1.69 -6.43
N GLU A 141 -15.08 -2.29 -7.63
CA GLU A 141 -15.59 -1.61 -8.82
C GLU A 141 -17.06 -1.18 -8.66
N ALA A 142 -17.89 -1.99 -7.99
CA ALA A 142 -19.26 -1.62 -7.69
C ALA A 142 -19.36 -0.46 -6.69
N ASN A 143 -18.54 -0.48 -5.65
CA ASN A 143 -18.46 0.59 -4.66
C ASN A 143 -17.97 1.89 -5.29
N PHE A 144 -16.94 1.82 -6.14
CA PHE A 144 -16.43 2.98 -6.87
C PHE A 144 -17.52 3.64 -7.75
N LYS A 145 -18.30 2.84 -8.50
CA LYS A 145 -19.44 3.33 -9.26
C LYS A 145 -20.54 3.95 -8.40
N ALA A 146 -20.65 3.51 -7.15
CA ALA A 146 -21.57 4.06 -6.15
C ALA A 146 -21.00 5.27 -5.41
N GLY A 147 -19.78 5.75 -5.73
CA GLY A 147 -19.11 6.88 -5.10
C GLY A 147 -18.59 6.61 -3.69
N LYS A 148 -18.34 5.33 -3.36
CA LYS A 148 -17.85 4.90 -2.04
C LYS A 148 -16.39 4.50 -2.08
N ILE A 149 -15.69 4.73 -0.97
CA ILE A 149 -14.37 4.16 -0.72
C ILE A 149 -14.54 2.72 -0.23
N SER A 150 -13.86 1.80 -0.89
CA SER A 150 -13.80 0.40 -0.49
C SER A 150 -12.71 0.17 0.56
N LEU A 151 -12.98 -0.71 1.50
CA LEU A 151 -12.06 -1.07 2.58
C LEU A 151 -11.72 -2.58 2.51
N PRO A 152 -10.95 -3.04 1.50
CA PRO A 152 -10.36 -4.36 1.56
C PRO A 152 -9.35 -4.41 2.71
N MET A 153 -9.09 -5.60 3.27
CA MET A 153 -8.18 -5.78 4.40
C MET A 153 -7.03 -6.72 4.07
N GLY A 154 -5.83 -6.33 4.51
CA GLY A 154 -4.65 -7.18 4.54
C GLY A 154 -4.17 -7.36 5.98
N MET A 155 -3.68 -8.55 6.33
CA MET A 155 -3.06 -8.77 7.63
C MET A 155 -1.55 -8.61 7.50
N GLU A 156 -0.98 -7.71 8.27
CA GLU A 156 0.47 -7.56 8.34
C GLU A 156 1.02 -8.26 9.58
N ASN A 157 1.93 -9.24 9.34
CA ASN A 157 2.42 -10.23 10.25
C ASN A 157 1.43 -11.38 10.49
N GLY A 158 1.67 -12.53 9.86
CA GLY A 158 0.87 -13.74 9.99
C GLY A 158 0.92 -14.43 11.37
N ALA A 159 1.54 -13.81 12.37
CA ALA A 159 1.65 -14.35 13.73
C ALA A 159 0.29 -14.78 14.35
N PRO A 160 -0.85 -14.09 14.12
CA PRO A 160 -2.14 -14.50 14.64
C PRO A 160 -2.68 -15.84 14.10
N ILE A 161 -2.08 -16.40 13.05
CA ILE A 161 -2.38 -17.76 12.61
C ILE A 161 -2.02 -18.77 13.73
N GLY A 162 -1.06 -18.41 14.59
CA GLY A 162 -0.60 -19.29 15.67
C GLY A 162 0.02 -20.57 15.12
N ASN A 163 -0.35 -21.70 15.72
CA ASN A 163 0.04 -23.04 15.26
C ASN A 163 -1.18 -23.83 14.71
N ASP A 164 -2.24 -23.13 14.35
CA ASP A 164 -3.48 -23.73 13.85
C ASP A 164 -3.77 -23.22 12.44
N LEU A 165 -3.58 -24.09 11.47
CA LEU A 165 -3.77 -23.80 10.05
C LEU A 165 -5.20 -23.36 9.71
N THR A 166 -6.19 -23.76 10.52
CA THR A 166 -7.61 -23.37 10.32
C THR A 166 -7.81 -21.86 10.47
N ASN A 167 -6.91 -21.16 11.17
CA ASN A 167 -6.96 -19.72 11.31
C ASN A 167 -6.71 -18.97 9.98
N VAL A 168 -6.07 -19.58 8.98
CA VAL A 168 -5.96 -18.99 7.63
C VAL A 168 -7.36 -18.81 7.03
N LYS A 169 -8.18 -19.87 7.06
CA LYS A 169 -9.58 -19.80 6.60
C LYS A 169 -10.42 -18.86 7.46
N TYR A 170 -10.22 -18.86 8.78
CA TYR A 170 -10.90 -17.95 9.69
C TYR A 170 -10.68 -16.48 9.28
N TYR A 171 -9.46 -16.08 9.00
CA TYR A 171 -9.17 -14.70 8.57
C TYR A 171 -9.69 -14.38 7.18
N TYR A 172 -9.68 -15.33 6.25
CA TYR A 172 -10.36 -15.17 4.97
C TYR A 172 -11.86 -14.85 5.15
N ASP A 173 -12.55 -15.61 6.03
CA ASP A 173 -13.96 -15.40 6.33
C ASP A 173 -14.22 -14.07 7.06
N ARG A 174 -13.22 -13.55 7.77
CA ARG A 174 -13.24 -12.21 8.39
C ARG A 174 -12.96 -11.08 7.40
N GLY A 175 -12.63 -11.37 6.15
CA GLY A 175 -12.42 -10.37 5.09
C GLY A 175 -10.95 -10.09 4.77
N ILE A 176 -9.99 -10.81 5.34
CA ILE A 176 -8.57 -10.68 4.99
C ILE A 176 -8.33 -11.23 3.59
N ARG A 177 -7.61 -10.46 2.75
CA ARG A 177 -7.35 -10.82 1.35
C ARG A 177 -5.87 -10.95 1.02
N TYR A 178 -4.98 -10.46 1.86
CA TYR A 178 -3.58 -10.87 1.86
C TYR A 178 -3.08 -11.07 3.29
N ILE A 179 -2.01 -11.84 3.44
CA ILE A 179 -1.26 -11.98 4.70
C ILE A 179 0.22 -11.81 4.40
N THR A 180 0.84 -10.79 5.01
CA THR A 180 2.29 -10.63 5.10
C THR A 180 2.83 -11.66 6.08
N LEU A 181 3.71 -12.56 5.62
CA LEU A 181 4.09 -13.74 6.38
C LEU A 181 4.73 -13.42 7.74
N THR A 182 5.49 -12.34 7.81
CA THR A 182 6.10 -11.82 9.04
C THR A 182 6.24 -10.31 8.95
N HIS A 183 6.67 -9.65 10.05
CA HIS A 183 7.01 -8.23 10.06
C HIS A 183 8.48 -8.04 10.48
N SER A 184 8.77 -7.33 11.56
CA SER A 184 10.13 -6.95 11.99
C SER A 184 10.92 -8.08 12.67
N LYS A 185 10.27 -9.19 13.05
CA LYS A 185 10.86 -10.33 13.76
C LYS A 185 10.47 -11.65 13.12
N ASP A 186 11.37 -12.63 13.21
CA ASP A 186 11.06 -14.02 12.89
C ASP A 186 9.83 -14.46 13.70
N ASN A 187 8.92 -15.18 13.05
CA ASN A 187 7.75 -15.75 13.70
C ASN A 187 7.65 -17.26 13.42
N GLN A 188 6.53 -17.90 13.76
CA GLN A 188 6.36 -19.34 13.53
C GLN A 188 6.25 -19.72 12.05
N ILE A 189 6.10 -18.74 11.13
CA ILE A 189 5.94 -18.96 9.68
C ILE A 189 7.30 -18.88 8.97
N CYS A 190 8.07 -17.81 9.22
CA CYS A 190 9.31 -17.57 8.47
C CYS A 190 10.24 -16.56 9.15
N ASP A 191 11.42 -16.43 8.57
CA ASP A 191 12.41 -15.43 8.94
C ASP A 191 12.07 -14.07 8.30
N SER A 192 12.33 -13.00 9.07
CA SER A 192 12.13 -11.60 8.72
C SER A 192 13.42 -10.95 8.18
N SER A 193 13.29 -10.01 7.25
CA SER A 193 14.38 -9.13 6.82
C SER A 193 14.88 -8.21 7.93
N GLY A 194 14.01 -7.88 8.90
CA GLY A 194 14.30 -7.04 10.07
C GLY A 194 14.95 -7.78 11.26
N ASP A 195 14.99 -9.11 11.22
CA ASP A 195 15.65 -9.91 12.27
C ASP A 195 17.03 -10.42 11.84
N THR A 196 17.89 -10.63 12.82
CA THR A 196 19.23 -11.19 12.60
C THR A 196 19.34 -12.65 13.06
N THR A 197 18.30 -13.18 13.72
CA THR A 197 18.30 -14.50 14.37
C THR A 197 18.36 -15.65 13.36
N ARG A 198 17.64 -15.54 12.23
CA ARG A 198 17.57 -16.61 11.20
C ARG A 198 17.08 -17.94 11.76
N THR A 199 15.93 -17.89 12.42
CA THR A 199 15.36 -19.03 13.17
C THR A 199 15.13 -20.26 12.31
N TRP A 200 14.72 -20.08 11.05
CA TRP A 200 14.31 -21.16 10.14
C TRP A 200 15.18 -21.31 8.90
N SER A 201 16.09 -20.38 8.66
CA SER A 201 16.78 -20.25 7.36
C SER A 201 15.80 -20.20 6.18
N GLY A 202 14.74 -19.39 6.34
CA GLY A 202 13.66 -19.17 5.39
C GLY A 202 12.27 -19.52 5.97
N LEU A 203 11.49 -20.31 5.23
CA LEU A 203 10.19 -20.82 5.70
C LEU A 203 10.38 -21.94 6.74
N SER A 204 9.64 -21.87 7.84
CA SER A 204 9.50 -23.00 8.76
C SER A 204 8.72 -24.16 8.10
N PRO A 205 8.73 -25.38 8.68
CA PRO A 205 7.85 -26.45 8.23
C PRO A 205 6.38 -26.03 8.22
N PHE A 206 5.90 -25.37 9.28
CA PHE A 206 4.55 -24.83 9.38
C PHE A 206 4.30 -23.70 8.35
N GLY A 207 5.27 -22.84 8.11
CA GLY A 207 5.16 -21.77 7.10
C GLY A 207 4.92 -22.29 5.68
N ARG A 208 5.45 -23.47 5.34
CA ARG A 208 5.16 -24.12 4.05
C ARG A 208 3.69 -24.55 3.94
N GLU A 209 3.12 -25.04 5.04
CA GLU A 209 1.70 -25.40 5.10
C GLU A 209 0.82 -24.15 5.03
N VAL A 210 1.22 -23.05 5.73
CA VAL A 210 0.51 -21.75 5.67
C VAL A 210 0.45 -21.22 4.25
N VAL A 211 1.58 -21.16 3.51
CA VAL A 211 1.60 -20.71 2.11
C VAL A 211 0.68 -21.57 1.23
N SER A 212 0.70 -22.88 1.43
CA SER A 212 -0.16 -23.82 0.68
C SER A 212 -1.63 -23.59 1.00
N GLU A 213 -1.96 -23.37 2.27
CA GLU A 213 -3.33 -23.11 2.73
C GLU A 213 -3.84 -21.74 2.26
N MET A 214 -2.98 -20.71 2.25
CA MET A 214 -3.33 -19.41 1.67
C MET A 214 -3.74 -19.54 0.20
N ASN A 215 -2.97 -20.30 -0.59
CA ASN A 215 -3.33 -20.59 -1.99
C ASN A 215 -4.67 -21.34 -2.10
N ARG A 216 -4.92 -22.30 -1.20
CA ARG A 216 -6.16 -23.09 -1.19
C ARG A 216 -7.40 -22.26 -0.86
N VAL A 217 -7.29 -21.32 0.08
CA VAL A 217 -8.44 -20.51 0.52
C VAL A 217 -8.64 -19.22 -0.28
N GLY A 218 -7.64 -18.79 -1.06
CA GLY A 218 -7.74 -17.59 -1.88
C GLY A 218 -7.22 -16.31 -1.20
N ILE A 219 -6.22 -16.45 -0.30
CA ILE A 219 -5.49 -15.31 0.29
C ILE A 219 -4.20 -15.08 -0.49
N MET A 220 -3.95 -13.85 -0.93
CA MET A 220 -2.68 -13.47 -1.57
C MET A 220 -1.54 -13.62 -0.58
N VAL A 221 -0.47 -14.33 -0.97
CA VAL A 221 0.75 -14.40 -0.18
C VAL A 221 1.52 -13.11 -0.37
N ASP A 222 1.71 -12.37 0.71
CA ASP A 222 2.49 -11.14 0.71
C ASP A 222 3.90 -11.39 1.23
N ILE A 223 4.89 -11.03 0.39
CA ILE A 223 6.32 -11.24 0.65
C ILE A 223 7.01 -9.97 1.15
N SER A 224 6.30 -8.90 1.43
CA SER A 224 6.86 -7.77 2.15
C SER A 224 7.43 -8.24 3.50
N HIS A 225 8.48 -7.62 4.01
CA HIS A 225 9.16 -7.95 5.26
C HIS A 225 9.90 -9.29 5.36
N VAL A 226 9.67 -10.25 4.47
CA VAL A 226 10.39 -11.52 4.54
C VAL A 226 11.86 -11.37 4.19
N ASP A 227 12.70 -12.25 4.70
CA ASP A 227 14.09 -12.28 4.31
C ASP A 227 14.29 -12.87 2.89
N ASP A 228 15.46 -12.64 2.31
CA ASP A 228 15.75 -13.05 0.93
C ASP A 228 15.60 -14.57 0.73
N THR A 229 15.95 -15.38 1.74
CA THR A 229 15.83 -16.85 1.66
C THR A 229 14.36 -17.27 1.68
N THR A 230 13.58 -16.67 2.57
CA THR A 230 12.13 -16.89 2.64
C THR A 230 11.47 -16.54 1.29
N PHE A 231 11.79 -15.38 0.72
CA PHE A 231 11.29 -14.97 -0.58
C PHE A 231 11.48 -16.07 -1.64
N TYR A 232 12.72 -16.55 -1.84
CA TYR A 232 12.98 -17.57 -2.87
C TYR A 232 12.33 -18.91 -2.56
N GLN A 233 12.14 -19.25 -1.28
CA GLN A 233 11.42 -20.48 -0.91
C GLN A 233 9.93 -20.34 -1.20
N VAL A 234 9.31 -19.17 -0.95
CA VAL A 234 7.92 -18.88 -1.34
C VAL A 234 7.75 -18.96 -2.85
N MET A 235 8.65 -18.31 -3.64
CA MET A 235 8.58 -18.36 -5.10
C MET A 235 8.64 -19.78 -5.69
N LYS A 236 9.30 -20.72 -5.00
CA LYS A 236 9.34 -22.12 -5.41
C LYS A 236 8.10 -22.92 -5.00
N LEU A 237 7.44 -22.50 -3.93
CA LEU A 237 6.36 -23.26 -3.29
C LEU A 237 4.97 -22.84 -3.78
N THR A 238 4.76 -21.53 -3.92
CA THR A 238 3.45 -20.98 -4.24
C THR A 238 2.91 -21.46 -5.58
N LYS A 239 1.59 -21.72 -5.62
CA LYS A 239 0.87 -22.07 -6.86
C LYS A 239 0.12 -20.87 -7.45
N ALA A 240 0.05 -19.77 -6.70
CA ALA A 240 -0.61 -18.54 -7.09
C ALA A 240 0.41 -17.40 -7.18
N PRO A 241 0.13 -16.33 -7.94
CA PRO A 241 0.97 -15.14 -7.93
C PRO A 241 0.98 -14.49 -6.53
N CYS A 242 2.15 -13.96 -6.15
CA CYS A 242 2.35 -13.26 -4.88
C CYS A 242 2.27 -11.74 -5.05
N ILE A 243 2.14 -11.05 -3.92
CA ILE A 243 2.31 -9.61 -3.86
C ILE A 243 3.50 -9.25 -2.96
N ALA A 244 4.10 -8.09 -3.21
CA ALA A 244 4.83 -7.32 -2.22
C ALA A 244 3.99 -6.08 -1.94
N SER A 245 3.20 -6.11 -0.87
CA SER A 245 2.16 -5.10 -0.61
C SER A 245 2.72 -3.68 -0.40
N HIS A 246 3.95 -3.56 0.09
CA HIS A 246 4.64 -2.29 0.33
C HIS A 246 6.15 -2.53 0.43
N SER A 247 6.84 -2.54 -0.71
CA SER A 247 8.29 -2.74 -0.79
C SER A 247 8.93 -1.80 -1.80
N SER A 248 10.24 -1.53 -1.62
CA SER A 248 11.00 -0.64 -2.49
C SER A 248 12.17 -1.37 -3.16
N CYS A 249 12.89 -0.70 -4.06
CA CYS A 249 14.01 -1.29 -4.81
C CYS A 249 15.31 -1.11 -4.03
N ARG A 250 15.96 -2.20 -3.63
CA ARG A 250 17.25 -2.20 -2.91
C ARG A 250 18.36 -1.50 -3.69
N ALA A 251 18.22 -1.36 -5.00
CA ALA A 251 19.17 -0.64 -5.85
C ALA A 251 19.39 0.80 -5.42
N PHE A 252 18.37 1.47 -4.86
CA PHE A 252 18.46 2.88 -4.41
C PHE A 252 18.84 3.02 -2.93
N ALA A 253 18.59 1.98 -2.13
CA ALA A 253 18.96 1.92 -0.71
C ALA A 253 19.63 0.58 -0.37
N PRO A 254 20.89 0.33 -0.82
CA PRO A 254 21.53 -1.00 -0.77
C PRO A 254 21.71 -1.58 0.64
N THR A 255 21.70 -0.75 1.67
CA THR A 255 21.82 -1.19 3.06
C THR A 255 20.48 -1.59 3.68
N VAL A 256 19.37 -1.29 3.01
CA VAL A 256 18.02 -1.60 3.48
C VAL A 256 17.62 -3.00 3.01
N ARG A 257 17.77 -3.99 3.89
CA ARG A 257 17.43 -5.39 3.59
C ARG A 257 15.94 -5.63 3.40
N ARG A 258 15.12 -4.70 3.86
CA ARG A 258 13.67 -4.70 3.70
C ARG A 258 13.25 -4.57 2.22
N ASP A 259 14.10 -3.95 1.40
CA ASP A 259 13.86 -3.72 -0.01
C ASP A 259 14.21 -4.93 -0.86
N MET A 260 13.56 -5.04 -2.02
CA MET A 260 13.74 -6.13 -2.97
C MET A 260 14.98 -5.90 -3.85
N THR A 261 15.79 -6.96 -4.02
CA THR A 261 16.87 -6.96 -5.00
C THR A 261 16.31 -7.02 -6.42
N ASP A 262 17.13 -6.62 -7.41
CA ASP A 262 16.76 -6.73 -8.83
C ASP A 262 16.34 -8.15 -9.24
N ASP A 263 17.01 -9.17 -8.68
CA ASP A 263 16.67 -10.57 -8.98
C ASP A 263 15.37 -11.02 -8.30
N MET A 264 15.04 -10.48 -7.12
CA MET A 264 13.75 -10.71 -6.48
C MET A 264 12.62 -10.06 -7.29
N ILE A 265 12.81 -8.83 -7.78
CA ILE A 265 11.82 -8.12 -8.61
C ILE A 265 11.56 -8.92 -9.91
N LYS A 266 12.61 -9.38 -10.60
CA LYS A 266 12.49 -10.26 -11.78
C LYS A 266 11.78 -11.58 -11.46
N ALA A 267 12.08 -12.18 -10.30
CA ALA A 267 11.48 -13.44 -9.88
C ALA A 267 9.99 -13.27 -9.57
N LEU A 268 9.60 -12.16 -8.92
CA LEU A 268 8.19 -11.81 -8.66
C LEU A 268 7.43 -11.59 -9.97
N GLY A 269 8.03 -10.90 -10.95
CA GLY A 269 7.46 -10.74 -12.29
C GLY A 269 7.25 -12.10 -13.00
N LYS A 270 8.21 -13.02 -12.92
CA LYS A 270 8.08 -14.39 -13.46
C LYS A 270 6.99 -15.21 -12.74
N ASN A 271 6.71 -14.94 -11.49
CA ASN A 271 5.59 -15.52 -10.73
C ASN A 271 4.24 -14.89 -11.12
N ASN A 272 4.18 -13.94 -12.06
CA ASN A 272 3.02 -13.10 -12.36
C ASN A 272 2.54 -12.28 -11.16
N GLY A 273 3.39 -12.03 -10.18
CA GLY A 273 3.10 -11.20 -9.01
C GLY A 273 3.08 -9.71 -9.31
N VAL A 274 2.96 -8.91 -8.25
CA VAL A 274 3.02 -7.45 -8.32
C VAL A 274 3.77 -6.89 -7.11
N MET A 275 4.65 -5.93 -7.37
CA MET A 275 5.37 -5.15 -6.37
C MET A 275 4.70 -3.79 -6.24
N MET A 276 4.19 -3.47 -5.05
CA MET A 276 3.64 -2.16 -4.75
C MET A 276 4.70 -1.33 -4.03
N ILE A 277 4.96 -0.14 -4.60
CA ILE A 277 6.06 0.73 -4.16
C ILE A 277 5.68 1.44 -2.86
N ASN A 278 6.52 1.26 -1.84
CA ASN A 278 6.40 1.89 -0.53
C ASN A 278 6.86 3.36 -0.59
N PHE A 279 6.25 4.23 0.24
CA PHE A 279 6.58 5.66 0.30
C PHE A 279 7.40 6.06 1.53
N TYR A 280 7.81 5.13 2.36
CA TYR A 280 8.63 5.43 3.53
C TYR A 280 10.02 5.95 3.14
N ASN A 281 10.37 7.15 3.57
CA ASN A 281 11.65 7.80 3.24
C ASN A 281 12.87 6.92 3.50
N ALA A 282 12.83 6.09 4.56
CA ALA A 282 13.93 5.21 4.93
C ALA A 282 14.15 4.03 3.96
N PHE A 283 13.22 3.80 3.02
CA PHE A 283 13.32 2.72 2.01
C PHE A 283 13.57 3.26 0.59
N LEU A 284 13.58 4.59 0.41
CA LEU A 284 13.61 5.17 -0.93
C LEU A 284 15.00 5.61 -1.39
N ASP A 285 15.80 6.21 -0.51
CA ASP A 285 17.04 6.87 -0.93
C ASP A 285 18.16 6.69 0.10
N SER A 286 19.27 6.11 -0.34
CA SER A 286 20.46 5.91 0.50
C SER A 286 21.04 7.21 1.03
N VAL A 287 20.91 8.32 0.31
CA VAL A 287 21.39 9.65 0.78
C VAL A 287 20.56 10.10 1.97
N VAL A 288 19.22 9.97 1.87
CA VAL A 288 18.27 10.27 2.94
C VAL A 288 18.52 9.38 4.15
N VAL A 289 18.59 8.06 3.93
CA VAL A 289 18.88 7.07 4.98
C VAL A 289 20.17 7.39 5.72
N ASN A 290 21.27 7.56 4.97
CA ASN A 290 22.59 7.80 5.56
C ASN A 290 22.65 9.13 6.33
N GLN A 291 22.00 10.18 5.83
CA GLN A 291 21.98 11.49 6.52
C GLN A 291 21.15 11.43 7.80
N ASN A 292 19.98 10.79 7.76
CA ASN A 292 19.11 10.67 8.93
C ASN A 292 19.73 9.77 10.01
N VAL A 293 20.42 8.69 9.63
CA VAL A 293 21.23 7.87 10.56
C VAL A 293 22.35 8.69 11.18
N LYS A 294 23.07 9.52 10.41
CA LYS A 294 24.08 10.43 10.94
C LYS A 294 23.50 11.40 11.95
N ASN A 295 22.35 11.99 11.65
CA ASN A 295 21.68 12.93 12.55
C ASN A 295 21.25 12.23 13.85
N LYS A 296 20.66 11.04 13.73
CA LYS A 296 20.28 10.22 14.90
C LYS A 296 21.49 9.90 15.80
N ASN A 297 22.61 9.50 15.19
CA ASN A 297 23.84 9.19 15.94
C ASN A 297 24.42 10.45 16.63
N LYS A 298 24.36 11.61 15.98
CA LYS A 298 24.79 12.89 16.58
C LYS A 298 23.90 13.29 17.77
N LEU A 299 22.59 13.16 17.62
CA LEU A 299 21.63 13.42 18.69
C LEU A 299 21.88 12.51 19.88
N ARG A 300 22.04 11.21 19.63
CA ARG A 300 22.33 10.23 20.67
C ARG A 300 23.62 10.56 21.44
N ALA A 301 24.70 10.86 20.71
CA ALA A 301 25.95 11.27 21.35
C ALA A 301 25.81 12.55 22.19
N LEU A 302 24.95 13.49 21.76
CA LEU A 302 24.66 14.73 22.50
C LEU A 302 23.90 14.44 23.80
N LEU A 303 22.92 13.52 23.78
CA LEU A 303 22.14 13.12 24.94
C LEU A 303 23.00 12.30 25.91
N ASP A 304 23.74 11.30 25.39
CA ASP A 304 24.65 10.46 26.19
C ASP A 304 25.69 11.30 26.97
N ALA A 305 26.24 12.35 26.32
CA ALA A 305 27.17 13.27 26.98
C ALA A 305 26.55 14.06 28.14
N LYS A 306 25.23 14.11 28.24
CA LYS A 306 24.46 14.75 29.29
C LYS A 306 23.83 13.72 30.26
N GLY A 307 24.04 12.43 30.02
CA GLY A 307 23.43 11.35 30.80
C GLY A 307 21.90 11.26 30.63
N LEU A 308 21.39 11.70 29.50
CA LEU A 308 19.94 11.72 29.17
C LEU A 308 19.56 10.62 28.17
N HIS A 309 18.33 10.15 28.30
CA HIS A 309 17.66 9.28 27.34
C HIS A 309 16.56 10.05 26.58
N ASP A 310 16.15 9.55 25.42
CA ASP A 310 15.17 10.21 24.55
C ASP A 310 13.82 10.50 25.27
N GLU A 311 13.47 9.67 26.26
CA GLU A 311 12.22 9.74 27.03
C GLU A 311 12.27 10.75 28.20
N ASP A 312 13.46 11.26 28.53
CA ASP A 312 13.63 12.17 29.66
C ASP A 312 13.02 13.54 29.35
N ALA A 313 12.34 14.13 30.32
CA ALA A 313 11.73 15.45 30.16
C ALA A 313 12.76 16.54 29.77
N GLU A 314 13.99 16.44 30.33
CA GLU A 314 15.12 17.31 30.07
C GLU A 314 15.70 17.14 28.65
N ALA A 315 15.48 15.98 28.01
CA ALA A 315 15.93 15.74 26.63
C ALA A 315 15.07 16.46 25.60
N LYS A 316 13.77 16.63 25.86
CA LYS A 316 12.82 17.23 24.91
C LYS A 316 13.28 18.54 24.26
N PRO A 317 13.67 19.59 25.02
CA PRO A 317 14.13 20.84 24.42
C PRO A 317 15.41 20.68 23.60
N ILE A 318 16.26 19.72 23.96
CA ILE A 318 17.49 19.42 23.21
C ILE A 318 17.14 18.75 21.90
N ILE A 319 16.22 17.78 21.91
CA ILE A 319 15.72 17.07 20.72
C ILE A 319 15.06 18.08 19.75
N GLU A 320 14.18 18.95 20.27
CA GLU A 320 13.50 19.98 19.48
C GLU A 320 14.49 20.97 18.84
N GLN A 321 15.47 21.43 19.60
CA GLN A 321 16.50 22.33 19.08
C GLN A 321 17.37 21.63 18.02
N PHE A 322 17.79 20.38 18.30
CA PHE A 322 18.57 19.59 17.37
C PHE A 322 17.82 19.36 16.04
N ALA A 323 16.52 19.03 16.10
CA ALA A 323 15.68 18.81 14.93
C ALA A 323 15.53 20.08 14.08
N LYS A 324 15.45 21.26 14.71
CA LYS A 324 15.44 22.56 14.00
C LYS A 324 16.75 22.84 13.27
N GLU A 325 17.89 22.48 13.88
CA GLU A 325 19.22 22.70 13.31
C GLU A 325 19.63 21.62 12.29
N ASN A 326 19.08 20.42 12.43
CA ASN A 326 19.35 19.26 11.59
C ASN A 326 18.03 18.61 11.15
N PRO A 327 17.20 19.31 10.33
CA PRO A 327 15.92 18.77 9.90
C PRO A 327 16.14 17.44 9.18
N PRO A 328 15.24 16.45 9.35
CA PRO A 328 15.30 15.20 8.61
C PRO A 328 15.31 15.48 7.11
N LEU A 329 16.24 14.84 6.40
CA LEU A 329 16.21 14.86 4.95
C LEU A 329 15.03 14.01 4.49
N LYS A 330 14.27 14.48 3.50
CA LYS A 330 13.17 13.75 2.89
C LYS A 330 13.50 13.45 1.43
N SER A 331 13.03 12.32 0.97
CA SER A 331 12.94 12.00 -0.44
C SER A 331 11.78 12.78 -1.08
N ASP A 332 11.50 12.55 -2.36
CA ASP A 332 10.42 13.22 -3.07
C ASP A 332 9.65 12.25 -4.00
N VAL A 333 8.58 12.77 -4.58
CA VAL A 333 7.74 12.03 -5.54
C VAL A 333 8.52 11.53 -6.76
N GLU A 334 9.57 12.23 -7.18
CA GLU A 334 10.43 11.82 -8.30
C GLU A 334 11.23 10.55 -7.93
N MET A 335 11.66 10.41 -6.67
CA MET A 335 12.33 9.19 -6.22
C MET A 335 11.37 8.00 -6.20
N VAL A 336 10.12 8.18 -5.76
CA VAL A 336 9.10 7.11 -5.84
C VAL A 336 8.90 6.69 -7.30
N ALA A 337 8.82 7.65 -8.23
CA ALA A 337 8.74 7.35 -9.65
C ALA A 337 10.02 6.66 -10.19
N ASN A 338 11.21 6.93 -9.64
CA ASN A 338 12.43 6.18 -9.99
C ASN A 338 12.32 4.70 -9.59
N HIS A 339 11.74 4.40 -8.43
CA HIS A 339 11.47 3.02 -8.02
C HIS A 339 10.48 2.33 -8.96
N ILE A 340 9.42 3.03 -9.40
CA ILE A 340 8.47 2.53 -10.39
C ILE A 340 9.18 2.23 -11.71
N ASP A 341 9.96 3.18 -12.25
CA ASP A 341 10.71 3.00 -13.50
C ASP A 341 11.65 1.79 -13.42
N HIS A 342 12.36 1.64 -12.31
CA HIS A 342 13.28 0.54 -12.09
C HIS A 342 12.56 -0.82 -12.05
N ALA A 343 11.47 -0.91 -11.30
CA ALA A 343 10.67 -2.13 -11.21
C ALA A 343 10.02 -2.46 -12.56
N VAL A 344 9.47 -1.47 -13.29
CA VAL A 344 8.94 -1.64 -14.65
C VAL A 344 10.01 -2.14 -15.62
N LYS A 345 11.21 -1.59 -15.55
CA LYS A 345 12.34 -2.04 -16.40
C LYS A 345 12.72 -3.51 -16.16
N LEU A 346 12.60 -3.99 -14.92
CA LEU A 346 13.03 -5.34 -14.53
C LEU A 346 11.94 -6.40 -14.72
N ALA A 347 10.70 -6.07 -14.36
CA ALA A 347 9.58 -7.00 -14.33
C ALA A 347 8.52 -6.74 -15.41
N GLY A 348 8.44 -5.51 -15.92
CA GLY A 348 7.41 -5.06 -16.85
C GLY A 348 6.29 -4.27 -16.15
N ILE A 349 5.56 -3.48 -16.94
CA ILE A 349 4.50 -2.58 -16.46
C ILE A 349 3.34 -3.31 -15.75
N ASP A 350 3.12 -4.58 -16.03
CA ASP A 350 2.04 -5.38 -15.44
C ASP A 350 2.35 -5.85 -14.00
N HIS A 351 3.53 -5.51 -13.46
CA HIS A 351 4.04 -6.03 -12.19
C HIS A 351 4.35 -4.97 -11.14
N VAL A 352 3.86 -3.74 -11.32
CA VAL A 352 4.12 -2.61 -10.41
C VAL A 352 2.80 -1.96 -9.97
N GLY A 353 2.73 -1.52 -8.72
CA GLY A 353 1.58 -0.84 -8.14
C GLY A 353 1.98 0.13 -7.01
N ILE A 354 0.99 0.53 -6.22
CA ILE A 354 1.12 1.51 -5.12
C ILE A 354 0.85 0.82 -3.79
N GLY A 355 1.75 1.00 -2.82
CA GLY A 355 1.60 0.52 -1.45
C GLY A 355 2.27 1.50 -0.50
N SER A 356 1.59 2.61 -0.21
CA SER A 356 2.20 3.81 0.39
C SER A 356 2.79 3.60 1.78
N ASP A 357 2.17 2.74 2.58
CA ASP A 357 2.46 2.59 4.00
C ASP A 357 2.04 3.82 4.84
N TYR A 358 1.03 4.57 4.33
CA TYR A 358 0.47 5.71 5.04
C TYR A 358 -0.12 5.28 6.38
N ASP A 359 0.02 6.13 7.39
CA ASP A 359 -0.29 5.92 8.80
C ASP A 359 0.62 4.89 9.52
N GLY A 360 1.53 4.19 8.80
CA GLY A 360 2.54 3.28 9.35
C GLY A 360 3.95 3.88 9.44
N VAL A 361 4.16 5.09 8.90
CA VAL A 361 5.49 5.71 8.77
C VAL A 361 5.66 7.04 9.52
N GLU A 362 4.73 7.38 10.41
CA GLU A 362 4.81 8.53 11.33
C GLU A 362 5.15 9.87 10.64
N GLY A 363 4.60 10.15 9.45
CA GLY A 363 4.86 11.37 8.68
C GLY A 363 6.19 11.41 7.94
N GLU A 364 6.97 10.31 7.97
CA GLU A 364 8.21 10.19 7.20
C GLU A 364 7.95 9.84 5.73
N THR A 365 7.07 10.58 5.10
CA THR A 365 6.67 10.47 3.71
C THR A 365 7.45 11.42 2.80
N PRO A 366 7.58 11.12 1.48
CA PRO A 366 8.32 11.95 0.55
C PRO A 366 7.62 13.30 0.30
N THR A 367 8.39 14.30 0.00
CA THR A 367 7.88 15.60 -0.47
C THR A 367 7.04 15.39 -1.75
N GLY A 368 5.82 15.92 -1.73
CA GLY A 368 4.86 15.75 -2.82
C GLY A 368 3.98 14.52 -2.69
N LEU A 369 4.20 13.68 -1.66
CA LEU A 369 3.37 12.53 -1.30
C LEU A 369 3.17 12.48 0.22
N GLU A 370 2.85 13.62 0.83
CA GLU A 370 2.75 13.75 2.29
C GLU A 370 1.54 13.01 2.88
N ASP A 371 0.49 12.84 2.09
CA ASP A 371 -0.74 12.16 2.49
C ASP A 371 -1.55 11.68 1.29
N VAL A 372 -2.66 11.00 1.54
CA VAL A 372 -3.54 10.42 0.51
C VAL A 372 -4.15 11.42 -0.48
N SER A 373 -4.06 12.72 -0.24
CA SER A 373 -4.49 13.76 -1.19
C SER A 373 -3.52 13.98 -2.35
N LYS A 374 -2.37 13.32 -2.34
CA LYS A 374 -1.23 13.63 -3.21
C LYS A 374 -1.00 12.65 -4.36
N TYR A 375 -1.81 11.62 -4.52
CA TYR A 375 -1.67 10.69 -5.67
C TYR A 375 -1.65 11.37 -7.04
N PRO A 376 -2.38 12.49 -7.28
CA PRO A 376 -2.27 13.22 -8.55
C PRO A 376 -0.84 13.69 -8.85
N ASN A 377 -0.01 13.96 -7.83
CA ASN A 377 1.39 14.35 -8.04
C ASN A 377 2.21 13.19 -8.60
N LEU A 378 2.01 11.97 -8.10
CA LEU A 378 2.67 10.77 -8.64
C LEU A 378 2.23 10.52 -10.09
N ILE A 379 0.93 10.58 -10.35
CA ILE A 379 0.37 10.41 -11.71
C ILE A 379 0.97 11.47 -12.66
N TYR A 380 1.05 12.73 -12.22
CA TYR A 380 1.67 13.79 -13.00
C TYR A 380 3.12 13.48 -13.37
N VAL A 381 3.93 13.03 -12.41
CA VAL A 381 5.34 12.66 -12.65
C VAL A 381 5.44 11.49 -13.63
N LEU A 382 4.60 10.48 -13.49
CA LEU A 382 4.59 9.33 -14.38
C LEU A 382 4.17 9.74 -15.82
N LEU A 383 3.14 10.56 -15.97
CA LEU A 383 2.74 11.11 -17.28
C LEU A 383 3.88 11.90 -17.94
N LYS A 384 4.59 12.72 -17.15
CA LYS A 384 5.76 13.48 -17.62
C LYS A 384 6.91 12.59 -18.08
N ARG A 385 7.03 11.37 -17.52
CA ARG A 385 8.00 10.35 -17.93
C ARG A 385 7.53 9.51 -19.13
N GLY A 386 6.33 9.79 -19.68
CA GLY A 386 5.82 9.14 -20.87
C GLY A 386 4.96 7.91 -20.61
N TYR A 387 4.55 7.66 -19.36
CA TYR A 387 3.55 6.63 -19.07
C TYR A 387 2.21 7.00 -19.71
N THR A 388 1.58 6.03 -20.34
CA THR A 388 0.28 6.20 -20.97
C THR A 388 -0.85 6.15 -19.93
N GLU A 389 -2.05 6.60 -20.33
CA GLU A 389 -3.26 6.47 -19.51
C GLU A 389 -3.49 5.00 -19.08
N GLU A 390 -3.22 4.04 -19.98
CA GLU A 390 -3.34 2.61 -19.66
C GLU A 390 -2.28 2.15 -18.65
N ASP A 391 -1.06 2.65 -18.75
CA ASP A 391 0.00 2.34 -17.78
C ASP A 391 -0.35 2.89 -16.39
N ILE A 392 -0.91 4.10 -16.32
CA ILE A 392 -1.42 4.69 -15.07
C ILE A 392 -2.52 3.80 -14.47
N ALA A 393 -3.49 3.37 -15.28
CA ALA A 393 -4.55 2.47 -14.82
C ALA A 393 -3.99 1.13 -14.31
N LYS A 394 -2.94 0.59 -14.95
CA LYS A 394 -2.24 -0.63 -14.51
C LYS A 394 -1.59 -0.43 -13.15
N ILE A 395 -0.81 0.63 -12.97
CA ILE A 395 -0.13 0.94 -11.71
C ILE A 395 -1.15 1.22 -10.61
N CYS A 396 -2.21 1.97 -10.91
CA CYS A 396 -3.20 2.35 -9.92
C CYS A 396 -4.03 1.16 -9.39
N TYR A 397 -4.42 0.20 -10.25
CA TYR A 397 -5.28 -0.90 -9.77
C TYR A 397 -5.27 -2.18 -10.60
N LYS A 398 -5.13 -2.12 -11.94
CA LYS A 398 -5.34 -3.32 -12.78
C LYS A 398 -4.36 -4.43 -12.45
N ASN A 399 -3.13 -4.09 -12.08
CA ASN A 399 -2.09 -5.07 -11.77
C ASN A 399 -2.39 -5.84 -10.50
N VAL A 400 -2.81 -5.18 -9.42
CA VAL A 400 -3.19 -5.87 -8.18
C VAL A 400 -4.51 -6.62 -8.37
N TRP A 401 -5.47 -6.12 -9.17
CA TRP A 401 -6.69 -6.84 -9.53
C TRP A 401 -6.39 -8.14 -10.28
N ARG A 402 -5.44 -8.10 -11.22
CA ARG A 402 -4.98 -9.30 -11.93
C ARG A 402 -4.47 -10.37 -10.97
N VAL A 403 -3.65 -9.98 -10.00
CA VAL A 403 -3.12 -10.91 -8.99
C VAL A 403 -4.23 -11.42 -8.09
N TRP A 404 -5.05 -10.55 -7.54
CA TRP A 404 -6.14 -10.93 -6.65
C TRP A 404 -7.11 -11.91 -7.33
N ASN A 405 -7.56 -11.59 -8.56
CA ASN A 405 -8.40 -12.51 -9.34
C ASN A 405 -7.71 -13.85 -9.64
N ALA A 406 -6.41 -13.85 -9.94
CA ALA A 406 -5.68 -15.07 -10.20
C ALA A 406 -5.58 -15.97 -8.96
N VAL A 407 -5.37 -15.40 -7.78
CA VAL A 407 -5.36 -16.12 -6.50
C VAL A 407 -6.72 -16.75 -6.22
N GLU A 408 -7.82 -16.03 -6.44
CA GLU A 408 -9.18 -16.58 -6.31
C GLU A 408 -9.45 -17.72 -7.30
N GLN A 409 -8.91 -17.64 -8.53
CA GLN A 409 -9.07 -18.73 -9.49
C GLN A 409 -8.31 -19.99 -9.08
N VAL A 410 -7.09 -19.85 -8.55
CA VAL A 410 -6.32 -20.98 -8.00
C VAL A 410 -7.10 -21.66 -6.88
N ALA A 411 -7.70 -20.88 -5.95
CA ALA A 411 -8.50 -21.43 -4.86
C ALA A 411 -9.74 -22.17 -5.34
N LYS A 412 -10.42 -21.72 -6.40
CA LYS A 412 -11.59 -22.40 -6.98
C LYS A 412 -11.26 -23.70 -7.68
N GLY A 413 -10.01 -23.89 -8.10
CA GLY A 413 -9.51 -25.10 -8.75
C GLY A 413 -8.80 -26.08 -7.81
N SER A 414 -8.76 -25.78 -6.51
CA SER A 414 -8.01 -26.54 -5.48
C SER A 414 -8.86 -27.57 -4.78
#